data_511118e47138c3ff65584a7765810edc
#
_entry.id   511118e47138c3ff65584a7765810edc
#
_cell.length_a   1.000
_cell.length_b   1.000
_cell.length_c   1.000
_cell.angle_alpha   90.00
_cell.angle_beta   90.00
_cell.angle_gamma   90.00
#
_symmetry.space_group_name_H-M   'P 1'
#
loop_
_entity.id
_entity.type
_entity.pdbx_description
1 polymer ?
#
loop_
_entity_poly.entity_id
_entity_poly.type
_entity_poly.pdbx_seq_one_letter_code
_entity_poly.pdbx_strand_id
1 'polypeptide(L)'
;MRNLIFTLLFLTVFTSIFAQEVQVIQWFNLISDEVKFDDPFEKLTEGQIYDLSYIAKMRMLQERKPGSVGAESLKTIKEKEKKLTAEGVDIEGLLAQRAAITELRTKRAEAVVDSLNGLYVRMIGYLLPLDFEGKNGVEFLLVPWVGACIHTPPPPQNQIVYIKFDKGYETSSLFAPVWVEGILRTKSLTKELFLVDGISEINVGYAMSPSLIEGY
;
A
#
# COMPACT_ATOMS: atom_id res chain seq x y z
N MET A 1 74.45 18.58 -29.26
CA MET A 1 73.06 18.85 -29.60
C MET A 1 72.27 17.60 -29.26
N ARG A 2 71.56 17.64 -28.14
CA ARG A 2 70.89 16.44 -27.58
C ARG A 2 69.40 16.73 -27.55
N ASN A 3 68.66 16.10 -28.48
CA ASN A 3 67.21 16.26 -28.60
C ASN A 3 66.49 15.58 -27.46
N LEU A 4 65.81 16.33 -26.64
CA LEU A 4 64.93 15.87 -25.59
C LEU A 4 63.53 15.68 -26.22
N ILE A 5 63.15 14.41 -26.43
CA ILE A 5 61.79 14.05 -26.86
C ILE A 5 60.91 13.99 -25.63
N PHE A 6 59.99 14.96 -25.45
CA PHE A 6 58.96 14.95 -24.43
C PHE A 6 57.81 14.08 -24.93
N THR A 7 57.68 12.86 -24.42
CA THR A 7 56.54 11.99 -24.67
C THR A 7 55.44 12.37 -23.70
N LEU A 8 54.43 13.07 -24.25
CA LEU A 8 53.20 13.43 -23.50
C LEU A 8 52.31 12.21 -23.40
N LEU A 9 52.25 11.58 -22.21
CA LEU A 9 51.36 10.45 -21.91
C LEU A 9 49.95 10.97 -21.67
N PHE A 10 49.08 10.83 -22.70
CA PHE A 10 47.66 11.18 -22.58
C PHE A 10 46.93 10.10 -21.82
N LEU A 11 46.69 10.33 -20.52
CA LEU A 11 45.94 9.43 -19.66
C LEU A 11 44.42 9.65 -19.96
N THR A 12 43.87 8.84 -20.85
CA THR A 12 42.41 8.83 -21.09
C THR A 12 41.73 8.15 -19.93
N VAL A 13 41.14 8.96 -19.04
CA VAL A 13 40.24 8.49 -17.99
C VAL A 13 38.93 8.04 -18.68
N PHE A 14 38.78 6.73 -18.86
CA PHE A 14 37.50 6.13 -19.26
C PHE A 14 36.56 6.22 -18.07
N THR A 15 35.75 7.27 -18.01
CA THR A 15 34.59 7.31 -17.13
C THR A 15 33.54 6.35 -17.69
N SER A 16 33.50 5.14 -17.16
CA SER A 16 32.40 4.22 -17.40
C SER A 16 31.13 4.86 -16.82
N ILE A 17 30.29 5.44 -17.70
CA ILE A 17 28.93 5.80 -17.35
C ILE A 17 28.20 4.47 -17.16
N PHE A 18 28.10 4.00 -15.93
CA PHE A 18 27.17 2.94 -15.59
C PHE A 18 25.76 3.52 -15.81
N ALA A 19 25.16 3.25 -16.95
CA ALA A 19 23.74 3.40 -17.12
C ALA A 19 23.09 2.47 -16.08
N GLN A 20 22.48 3.05 -15.05
CA GLN A 20 21.76 2.27 -14.05
C GLN A 20 20.59 1.61 -14.79
N GLU A 21 20.60 0.27 -14.85
CA GLU A 21 19.55 -0.50 -15.51
C GLU A 21 18.22 -0.24 -14.80
N VAL A 22 17.20 0.15 -15.57
CA VAL A 22 15.86 0.42 -15.04
C VAL A 22 15.17 -0.90 -14.76
N GLN A 23 14.92 -1.18 -13.50
CA GLN A 23 14.18 -2.37 -13.11
C GLN A 23 12.66 -2.07 -13.12
N VAL A 24 11.90 -2.74 -13.99
CA VAL A 24 10.44 -2.67 -13.95
C VAL A 24 9.94 -3.53 -12.79
N ILE A 25 9.22 -2.92 -11.85
CA ILE A 25 8.63 -3.61 -10.70
C ILE A 25 7.11 -3.51 -10.72
N GLN A 26 6.47 -4.50 -10.12
CA GLN A 26 5.02 -4.59 -9.94
C GLN A 26 4.66 -4.36 -8.47
N TRP A 27 3.41 -4.05 -8.20
CA TRP A 27 2.91 -3.80 -6.86
C TRP A 27 3.15 -4.96 -5.89
N PHE A 28 3.05 -6.21 -6.34
CA PHE A 28 3.34 -7.38 -5.50
C PHE A 28 4.81 -7.48 -5.07
N ASN A 29 5.76 -6.85 -5.81
CA ASN A 29 7.17 -6.80 -5.41
C ASN A 29 7.41 -5.90 -4.18
N LEU A 30 6.45 -5.04 -3.83
CA LEU A 30 6.51 -4.18 -2.65
C LEU A 30 6.06 -4.90 -1.36
N ILE A 31 5.49 -6.10 -1.48
CA ILE A 31 5.01 -6.89 -0.34
C ILE A 31 6.16 -7.72 0.21
N SER A 32 6.52 -7.49 1.47
CA SER A 32 7.56 -8.25 2.14
C SER A 32 7.10 -9.68 2.46
N ASP A 33 8.00 -10.63 2.23
CA ASP A 33 7.81 -12.04 2.60
C ASP A 33 8.16 -12.34 4.07
N GLU A 34 8.59 -11.34 4.85
CA GLU A 34 9.01 -11.52 6.23
C GLU A 34 7.85 -11.89 7.18
N VAL A 35 6.64 -11.40 6.88
CA VAL A 35 5.45 -11.69 7.68
C VAL A 35 4.54 -12.66 6.93
N LYS A 36 4.85 -13.95 7.05
CA LYS A 36 4.02 -15.04 6.49
C LYS A 36 3.17 -15.66 7.61
N PHE A 37 1.89 -15.81 7.38
CA PHE A 37 0.97 -16.53 8.26
C PHE A 37 -0.18 -17.11 7.45
N ASP A 38 -0.77 -18.18 7.98
CA ASP A 38 -2.01 -18.75 7.44
C ASP A 38 -3.19 -17.96 8.04
N ASP A 39 -3.92 -17.27 7.21
CA ASP A 39 -5.08 -16.49 7.62
C ASP A 39 -6.34 -17.34 7.51
N PRO A 40 -6.93 -17.79 8.63
CA PRO A 40 -8.08 -18.67 8.58
C PRO A 40 -9.34 -18.00 8.02
N PHE A 41 -9.40 -16.66 8.01
CA PHE A 41 -10.53 -15.91 7.46
C PHE A 41 -10.52 -15.86 5.92
N GLU A 42 -9.37 -16.04 5.26
CA GLU A 42 -9.28 -16.12 3.80
C GLU A 42 -9.95 -17.39 3.22
N LYS A 43 -10.19 -18.39 4.07
CA LYS A 43 -10.87 -19.65 3.69
C LYS A 43 -12.38 -19.55 3.74
N LEU A 44 -12.91 -18.46 4.27
CA LEU A 44 -14.35 -18.22 4.39
C LEU A 44 -14.91 -17.56 3.13
N THR A 45 -16.14 -17.90 2.80
CA THR A 45 -16.91 -17.18 1.78
C THR A 45 -17.33 -15.79 2.30
N GLU A 46 -17.65 -14.87 1.40
CA GLU A 46 -18.14 -13.54 1.77
C GLU A 46 -19.38 -13.60 2.69
N GLY A 47 -20.29 -14.54 2.42
CA GLY A 47 -21.47 -14.77 3.25
C GLY A 47 -21.12 -15.23 4.67
N GLN A 48 -20.14 -16.13 4.80
CA GLN A 48 -19.64 -16.60 6.10
C GLN A 48 -18.94 -15.49 6.88
N ILE A 49 -18.11 -14.68 6.20
CA ILE A 49 -17.46 -13.50 6.80
C ILE A 49 -18.51 -12.50 7.29
N TYR A 50 -19.56 -12.24 6.49
CA TYR A 50 -20.65 -11.34 6.88
C TYR A 50 -21.38 -11.86 8.12
N ASP A 51 -21.77 -13.14 8.13
CA ASP A 51 -22.48 -13.77 9.25
C ASP A 51 -21.62 -13.78 10.51
N LEU A 52 -20.34 -14.15 10.41
CA LEU A 52 -19.39 -14.14 11.51
C LEU A 52 -19.16 -12.74 12.08
N SER A 53 -19.03 -11.73 11.19
CA SER A 53 -18.87 -10.33 11.59
C SER A 53 -20.09 -9.79 12.33
N TYR A 54 -21.31 -10.18 11.91
CA TYR A 54 -22.54 -9.83 12.60
C TYR A 54 -22.56 -10.42 14.02
N ILE A 55 -22.25 -11.72 14.16
CA ILE A 55 -22.18 -12.41 15.46
C ILE A 55 -21.17 -11.70 16.37
N ALA A 56 -19.96 -11.46 15.87
CA ALA A 56 -18.90 -10.80 16.64
C ALA A 56 -19.31 -9.41 17.14
N LYS A 57 -19.93 -8.60 16.25
CA LYS A 57 -20.41 -7.26 16.60
C LYS A 57 -21.49 -7.30 17.67
N MET A 58 -22.47 -8.18 17.53
CA MET A 58 -23.58 -8.27 18.49
C MET A 58 -23.12 -8.80 19.85
N ARG A 59 -22.24 -9.81 19.87
CA ARG A 59 -21.64 -10.31 21.13
C ARG A 59 -20.85 -9.22 21.85
N MET A 60 -20.03 -8.45 21.13
CA MET A 60 -19.28 -7.32 21.69
C MET A 60 -20.22 -6.23 22.27
N LEU A 61 -21.33 -5.92 21.59
CA LEU A 61 -22.33 -4.96 22.11
C LEU A 61 -22.98 -5.48 23.39
N GLN A 62 -23.33 -6.75 23.44
CA GLN A 62 -23.92 -7.38 24.61
C GLN A 62 -22.97 -7.40 25.82
N GLU A 63 -21.67 -7.64 25.59
CA GLU A 63 -20.63 -7.59 26.63
C GLU A 63 -20.44 -6.18 27.19
N ARG A 64 -20.38 -5.17 26.29
CA ARG A 64 -20.20 -3.76 26.70
C ARG A 64 -21.42 -3.21 27.45
N LYS A 65 -22.61 -3.59 27.04
CA LYS A 65 -23.86 -3.13 27.63
C LYS A 65 -24.89 -4.27 27.63
N PRO A 66 -24.96 -5.05 28.71
CA PRO A 66 -25.94 -6.10 28.84
C PRO A 66 -27.39 -5.60 28.60
N GLY A 67 -28.13 -6.33 27.77
CA GLY A 67 -29.49 -5.94 27.38
C GLY A 67 -29.60 -4.93 26.23
N SER A 68 -28.49 -4.49 25.63
CA SER A 68 -28.50 -3.57 24.48
C SER A 68 -28.90 -4.24 23.16
N VAL A 69 -28.77 -5.57 23.09
CA VAL A 69 -29.13 -6.36 21.89
C VAL A 69 -30.58 -6.83 22.03
N GLY A 70 -31.44 -6.38 21.12
CA GLY A 70 -32.86 -6.70 21.11
C GLY A 70 -33.15 -8.18 20.80
N ALA A 71 -34.35 -8.65 21.12
CA ALA A 71 -34.76 -10.04 20.95
C ALA A 71 -34.64 -10.55 19.51
N GLU A 72 -34.95 -9.71 18.51
CA GLU A 72 -34.81 -10.06 17.11
C GLU A 72 -33.35 -10.29 16.71
N SER A 73 -32.44 -9.42 17.16
CA SER A 73 -31.01 -9.60 16.92
C SER A 73 -30.46 -10.86 17.60
N LEU A 74 -30.93 -11.19 18.80
CA LEU A 74 -30.57 -12.44 19.49
C LEU A 74 -31.05 -13.68 18.73
N LYS A 75 -32.24 -13.62 18.12
CA LYS A 75 -32.75 -14.68 17.24
C LYS A 75 -31.87 -14.82 16.01
N THR A 76 -31.56 -13.68 15.33
CA THR A 76 -30.68 -13.66 14.16
C THR A 76 -29.30 -14.22 14.44
N ILE A 77 -28.70 -13.92 15.61
CA ILE A 77 -27.41 -14.51 16.03
C ILE A 77 -27.51 -16.03 16.03
N LYS A 78 -28.53 -16.60 16.71
CA LYS A 78 -28.72 -18.06 16.81
C LYS A 78 -28.90 -18.73 15.45
N GLU A 79 -29.63 -18.08 14.53
CA GLU A 79 -29.81 -18.58 13.17
C GLU A 79 -28.50 -18.60 12.40
N LYS A 80 -27.70 -17.52 12.49
CA LYS A 80 -26.40 -17.43 11.84
C LYS A 80 -25.37 -18.40 12.44
N GLU A 81 -25.33 -18.56 13.76
CA GLU A 81 -24.49 -19.55 14.44
C GLU A 81 -24.84 -20.97 14.00
N LYS A 82 -26.12 -21.31 13.96
CA LYS A 82 -26.57 -22.62 13.47
C LYS A 82 -26.16 -22.87 12.02
N LYS A 83 -26.32 -21.86 11.15
CA LYS A 83 -25.92 -21.93 9.74
C LYS A 83 -24.41 -22.17 9.62
N LEU A 84 -23.58 -21.33 10.22
CA LEU A 84 -22.12 -21.43 10.14
C LEU A 84 -21.61 -22.75 10.71
N THR A 85 -22.18 -23.23 11.83
CA THR A 85 -21.83 -24.54 12.41
C THR A 85 -22.19 -25.68 11.45
N ALA A 86 -23.35 -25.62 10.79
CA ALA A 86 -23.76 -26.61 9.79
C ALA A 86 -22.85 -26.63 8.55
N GLU A 87 -22.24 -25.48 8.24
CA GLU A 87 -21.25 -25.31 7.15
C GLU A 87 -19.81 -25.68 7.61
N GLY A 88 -19.62 -26.15 8.85
CA GLY A 88 -18.33 -26.58 9.38
C GLY A 88 -17.40 -25.42 9.82
N VAL A 89 -17.93 -24.21 10.02
CA VAL A 89 -17.15 -23.04 10.47
C VAL A 89 -16.98 -23.08 11.98
N ASP A 90 -15.73 -23.06 12.44
CA ASP A 90 -15.37 -22.94 13.86
C ASP A 90 -15.47 -21.48 14.32
N ILE A 91 -16.67 -21.07 14.74
CA ILE A 91 -16.99 -19.71 15.16
C ILE A 91 -16.10 -19.28 16.34
N GLU A 92 -16.00 -20.10 17.37
CA GLU A 92 -15.28 -19.75 18.60
C GLU A 92 -13.78 -19.67 18.37
N GLY A 93 -13.21 -20.61 17.62
CA GLY A 93 -11.79 -20.60 17.26
C GLY A 93 -11.41 -19.39 16.40
N LEU A 94 -12.25 -19.02 15.44
CA LEU A 94 -12.04 -17.83 14.62
C LEU A 94 -12.15 -16.54 15.43
N LEU A 95 -13.15 -16.40 16.28
CA LEU A 95 -13.32 -15.22 17.11
C LEU A 95 -12.19 -15.06 18.13
N ALA A 96 -11.70 -16.15 18.71
CA ALA A 96 -10.56 -16.13 19.62
C ALA A 96 -9.26 -15.68 18.94
N GLN A 97 -9.04 -16.06 17.67
CA GLN A 97 -7.85 -15.70 16.90
C GLN A 97 -7.93 -14.29 16.26
N ARG A 98 -9.10 -13.67 16.24
CA ARG A 98 -9.34 -12.41 15.51
C ARG A 98 -8.32 -11.31 15.81
N ALA A 99 -8.01 -11.09 17.09
CA ALA A 99 -7.08 -10.04 17.50
C ALA A 99 -5.65 -10.31 17.00
N ALA A 100 -5.17 -11.54 17.16
CA ALA A 100 -3.84 -11.96 16.71
C ALA A 100 -3.71 -11.88 15.17
N ILE A 101 -4.73 -12.34 14.44
CA ILE A 101 -4.74 -12.24 12.98
C ILE A 101 -4.77 -10.78 12.52
N THR A 102 -5.54 -9.92 13.20
CA THR A 102 -5.54 -8.48 12.89
C THR A 102 -4.15 -7.86 13.07
N GLU A 103 -3.44 -8.22 14.15
CA GLU A 103 -2.07 -7.76 14.39
C GLU A 103 -1.10 -8.25 13.29
N LEU A 104 -1.20 -9.52 12.89
CA LEU A 104 -0.38 -10.08 11.81
C LEU A 104 -0.66 -9.40 10.46
N ARG A 105 -1.92 -9.12 10.15
CA ARG A 105 -2.30 -8.36 8.95
C ARG A 105 -1.72 -6.95 8.97
N THR A 106 -1.76 -6.28 10.11
CA THR A 106 -1.16 -4.95 10.29
C THR A 106 0.35 -5.00 10.07
N LYS A 107 1.05 -5.92 10.71
CA LYS A 107 2.49 -6.12 10.53
C LYS A 107 2.84 -6.41 9.06
N ARG A 108 2.07 -7.27 8.38
CA ARG A 108 2.26 -7.57 6.95
C ARG A 108 2.03 -6.34 6.07
N ALA A 109 1.04 -5.51 6.41
CA ALA A 109 0.73 -4.28 5.69
C ALA A 109 1.79 -3.18 5.85
N GLU A 110 2.50 -3.18 6.98
CA GLU A 110 3.58 -2.23 7.30
C GLU A 110 4.95 -2.68 6.80
N ALA A 111 5.16 -4.00 6.65
CA ALA A 111 6.44 -4.56 6.24
C ALA A 111 6.82 -4.16 4.82
N VAL A 112 8.04 -3.63 4.65
CA VAL A 112 8.61 -3.20 3.37
C VAL A 112 9.69 -4.18 2.90
N VAL A 113 10.06 -4.14 1.63
CA VAL A 113 11.12 -4.94 1.03
C VAL A 113 12.41 -4.13 1.02
N ASP A 114 13.29 -4.35 1.99
CA ASP A 114 14.52 -3.56 2.16
C ASP A 114 15.47 -3.64 0.97
N SER A 115 15.49 -4.75 0.24
CA SER A 115 16.31 -4.90 -0.96
C SER A 115 15.94 -3.96 -2.09
N LEU A 116 14.75 -3.35 -2.06
CA LEU A 116 14.33 -2.33 -3.03
C LEU A 116 14.85 -0.93 -2.71
N ASN A 117 15.40 -0.74 -1.49
CA ASN A 117 15.87 0.58 -1.07
C ASN A 117 17.08 1.04 -1.89
N GLY A 118 16.91 2.15 -2.58
CA GLY A 118 17.96 2.75 -3.41
C GLY A 118 18.01 2.23 -4.84
N LEU A 119 17.16 1.32 -5.22
CA LEU A 119 17.07 0.85 -6.60
C LEU A 119 16.42 1.90 -7.50
N TYR A 120 16.91 1.97 -8.74
CA TYR A 120 16.30 2.76 -9.80
C TYR A 120 15.25 1.90 -10.50
N VAL A 121 13.98 2.24 -10.30
CA VAL A 121 12.86 1.40 -10.70
C VAL A 121 11.87 2.17 -11.57
N ARG A 122 11.09 1.43 -12.34
CA ARG A 122 9.94 1.91 -13.10
C ARG A 122 8.71 1.11 -12.72
N MET A 123 7.64 1.80 -12.36
CA MET A 123 6.39 1.16 -11.99
C MET A 123 5.18 1.93 -12.50
N ILE A 124 4.07 1.21 -12.70
CA ILE A 124 2.79 1.78 -13.13
C ILE A 124 1.86 1.96 -11.93
N GLY A 125 1.07 3.03 -11.93
CA GLY A 125 0.05 3.27 -10.92
C GLY A 125 -0.80 4.49 -11.22
N TYR A 126 -1.61 4.89 -10.26
CA TYR A 126 -2.47 6.06 -10.34
C TYR A 126 -1.92 7.14 -9.42
N LEU A 127 -1.73 8.36 -9.94
CA LEU A 127 -1.25 9.49 -9.16
C LEU A 127 -2.43 10.22 -8.50
N LEU A 128 -2.36 10.31 -7.18
CA LEU A 128 -3.26 11.08 -6.36
C LEU A 128 -2.51 12.28 -5.79
N PRO A 129 -2.79 13.52 -6.21
CA PRO A 129 -2.14 14.70 -5.66
C PRO A 129 -2.52 14.85 -4.18
N LEU A 130 -1.55 15.21 -3.34
CA LEU A 130 -1.78 15.48 -1.93
C LEU A 130 -2.41 16.85 -1.71
N ASP A 131 -2.16 17.77 -2.64
CA ASP A 131 -2.75 19.10 -2.67
C ASP A 131 -3.47 19.30 -4.01
N PHE A 132 -4.74 19.70 -3.95
CA PHE A 132 -5.57 19.98 -5.12
C PHE A 132 -5.55 21.46 -5.50
N GLU A 133 -4.76 22.30 -4.81
CA GLU A 133 -4.59 23.72 -5.14
C GLU A 133 -3.65 23.89 -6.34
N GLY A 134 -4.21 23.89 -7.56
CA GLY A 134 -3.46 24.17 -8.77
C GLY A 134 -3.42 23.02 -9.78
N LYS A 135 -2.93 23.33 -11.00
CA LYS A 135 -2.84 22.34 -12.08
C LYS A 135 -1.56 21.50 -12.03
N ASN A 136 -0.51 22.00 -11.36
CA ASN A 136 0.80 21.36 -11.30
C ASN A 136 1.10 20.92 -9.85
N GLY A 137 0.75 19.69 -9.51
CA GLY A 137 1.15 19.10 -8.23
C GLY A 137 2.64 18.77 -8.22
N VAL A 138 3.25 18.83 -7.04
CA VAL A 138 4.64 18.40 -6.79
C VAL A 138 4.71 17.19 -5.84
N GLU A 139 3.69 16.96 -5.04
CA GLU A 139 3.57 15.85 -4.11
C GLU A 139 2.35 15.00 -4.42
N PHE A 140 2.56 13.68 -4.50
CA PHE A 140 1.52 12.72 -4.86
C PHE A 140 1.64 11.43 -4.04
N LEU A 141 0.54 10.68 -3.98
CA LEU A 141 0.57 9.25 -3.69
C LEU A 141 0.43 8.48 -5.01
N LEU A 142 1.31 7.51 -5.23
CA LEU A 142 1.14 6.52 -6.28
C LEU A 142 0.47 5.30 -5.64
N VAL A 143 -0.64 4.86 -6.24
CA VAL A 143 -1.50 3.79 -5.72
C VAL A 143 -1.81 2.74 -6.81
N PRO A 144 -2.10 1.47 -6.41
CA PRO A 144 -2.23 0.36 -7.36
C PRO A 144 -3.53 0.33 -8.17
N TRP A 145 -4.61 0.95 -7.68
CA TRP A 145 -5.90 0.95 -8.39
C TRP A 145 -6.57 2.31 -8.35
N VAL A 146 -7.40 2.52 -9.34
CA VAL A 146 -8.18 3.75 -9.50
C VAL A 146 -9.14 3.97 -8.32
N GLY A 147 -9.23 5.21 -7.84
CA GLY A 147 -10.12 5.58 -6.74
C GLY A 147 -9.65 5.18 -5.35
N ALA A 148 -8.47 4.57 -5.22
CA ALA A 148 -7.85 4.31 -3.91
C ALA A 148 -7.71 5.61 -3.11
N CYS A 149 -7.96 5.56 -1.81
CA CYS A 149 -7.94 6.67 -0.87
C CYS A 149 -9.03 7.73 -1.08
N ILE A 150 -9.78 7.72 -2.17
CA ILE A 150 -10.85 8.70 -2.45
C ILE A 150 -12.23 8.05 -2.29
N HIS A 151 -12.49 6.96 -3.02
CA HIS A 151 -13.80 6.28 -3.06
C HIS A 151 -13.76 4.91 -2.38
N THR A 152 -12.58 4.39 -2.11
CA THR A 152 -12.34 3.13 -1.40
C THR A 152 -11.35 3.35 -0.27
N PRO A 153 -11.33 2.50 0.76
CA PRO A 153 -10.30 2.58 1.80
C PRO A 153 -8.89 2.62 1.19
N PRO A 154 -7.94 3.27 1.87
CA PRO A 154 -6.57 3.30 1.40
C PRO A 154 -5.99 1.88 1.29
N PRO A 155 -5.10 1.64 0.32
CA PRO A 155 -4.32 0.41 0.26
C PRO A 155 -3.49 0.21 1.54
N PRO A 156 -2.98 -1.01 1.77
CA PRO A 156 -1.97 -1.22 2.81
C PRO A 156 -0.79 -0.27 2.64
N GLN A 157 -0.16 0.12 3.75
CA GLN A 157 0.95 1.07 3.77
C GLN A 157 2.08 0.71 2.78
N ASN A 158 2.42 -0.57 2.66
CA ASN A 158 3.42 -1.09 1.71
C ASN A 158 2.93 -1.16 0.26
N GLN A 159 1.72 -0.72 -0.02
CA GLN A 159 1.13 -0.57 -1.36
C GLN A 159 0.85 0.89 -1.70
N ILE A 160 1.53 1.81 -1.02
CA ILE A 160 1.46 3.25 -1.30
C ILE A 160 2.89 3.78 -1.39
N VAL A 161 3.19 4.49 -2.49
CA VAL A 161 4.47 5.15 -2.71
C VAL A 161 4.27 6.67 -2.70
N TYR A 162 4.92 7.36 -1.78
CA TYR A 162 4.96 8.82 -1.80
C TYR A 162 5.88 9.30 -2.92
N ILE A 163 5.38 10.17 -3.76
CA ILE A 163 6.09 10.74 -4.91
C ILE A 163 6.33 12.23 -4.66
N LYS A 164 7.61 12.65 -4.74
CA LYS A 164 7.96 14.07 -4.77
C LYS A 164 8.66 14.38 -6.09
N PHE A 165 7.99 15.17 -6.93
CA PHE A 165 8.48 15.55 -8.27
C PHE A 165 8.60 17.05 -8.38
N ASP A 166 9.79 17.60 -8.11
CA ASP A 166 10.03 19.04 -8.00
C ASP A 166 9.75 19.82 -9.30
N LYS A 167 9.75 19.12 -10.45
CA LYS A 167 9.39 19.73 -11.75
C LYS A 167 7.88 19.99 -11.88
N GLY A 168 7.08 19.40 -10.98
CA GLY A 168 5.63 19.34 -11.09
C GLY A 168 5.15 18.41 -12.21
N TYR A 169 3.94 17.88 -12.03
CA TYR A 169 3.26 17.07 -13.02
C TYR A 169 1.79 17.50 -13.11
N GLU A 170 1.36 17.84 -14.32
CA GLU A 170 -0.06 18.14 -14.56
C GLU A 170 -0.82 16.83 -14.78
N THR A 171 -1.59 16.43 -13.79
CA THR A 171 -2.47 15.27 -13.90
C THR A 171 -3.64 15.60 -14.81
N SER A 172 -3.67 15.00 -16.00
CA SER A 172 -4.82 15.12 -16.92
C SER A 172 -6.07 14.45 -16.37
N SER A 173 -5.91 13.41 -15.56
CA SER A 173 -6.99 12.67 -14.91
C SER A 173 -6.45 11.85 -13.73
N LEU A 174 -7.18 11.85 -12.60
CA LEU A 174 -6.93 10.96 -11.46
C LEU A 174 -7.21 9.49 -11.77
N PHE A 175 -7.87 9.22 -12.89
CA PHE A 175 -8.27 7.88 -13.34
C PHE A 175 -7.40 7.34 -14.47
N ALA A 176 -6.39 8.10 -14.92
CA ALA A 176 -5.43 7.64 -15.92
C ALA A 176 -4.17 7.07 -15.25
N PRO A 177 -3.75 5.86 -15.59
CA PRO A 177 -2.51 5.31 -15.08
C PRO A 177 -1.30 6.05 -15.66
N VAL A 178 -0.22 6.09 -14.89
CA VAL A 178 1.05 6.67 -15.30
C VAL A 178 2.19 5.70 -15.04
N TRP A 179 3.26 5.83 -15.82
CA TRP A 179 4.56 5.28 -15.48
C TRP A 179 5.34 6.28 -14.65
N VAL A 180 5.92 5.81 -13.55
CA VAL A 180 6.81 6.60 -12.70
C VAL A 180 8.16 5.90 -12.65
N GLU A 181 9.23 6.64 -12.93
CA GLU A 181 10.59 6.12 -12.96
C GLU A 181 11.50 6.95 -12.05
N GLY A 182 12.23 6.29 -11.16
CA GLY A 182 13.09 6.97 -10.20
C GLY A 182 13.68 6.06 -9.15
N ILE A 183 14.35 6.67 -8.17
CA ILE A 183 14.96 5.94 -7.05
C ILE A 183 13.90 5.67 -5.98
N LEU A 184 13.62 4.38 -5.74
CA LEU A 184 12.73 3.93 -4.68
C LEU A 184 13.47 3.91 -3.33
N ARG A 185 12.79 4.35 -2.27
CA ARG A 185 13.30 4.33 -0.90
C ARG A 185 12.28 3.64 0.01
N THR A 186 12.75 2.75 0.88
CA THR A 186 11.97 2.26 2.02
C THR A 186 11.91 3.38 3.05
N LYS A 187 10.74 3.96 3.24
CA LYS A 187 10.57 5.09 4.14
C LYS A 187 9.13 5.16 4.64
N SER A 188 8.94 4.82 5.90
CA SER A 188 7.65 5.01 6.55
C SER A 188 7.41 6.51 6.80
N LEU A 189 6.31 7.03 6.27
CA LEU A 189 5.88 8.43 6.38
C LEU A 189 4.37 8.46 6.59
N THR A 190 3.90 9.48 7.30
CA THR A 190 2.48 9.84 7.32
C THR A 190 2.29 11.11 6.50
N LYS A 191 1.31 11.13 5.62
CA LYS A 191 0.95 12.27 4.78
C LYS A 191 -0.51 12.63 4.97
N GLU A 192 -0.79 13.92 4.98
CA GLU A 192 -2.15 14.41 4.96
C GLU A 192 -2.66 14.45 3.52
N LEU A 193 -3.81 13.85 3.29
CA LEU A 193 -4.53 13.88 2.04
C LEU A 193 -5.79 14.75 2.23
N PHE A 194 -5.88 15.83 1.48
CA PHE A 194 -7.03 16.71 1.48
C PHE A 194 -8.11 16.16 0.56
N LEU A 195 -9.23 15.79 1.14
CA LEU A 195 -10.40 15.27 0.45
C LEU A 195 -11.57 16.28 0.54
N VAL A 196 -12.58 16.11 -0.27
CA VAL A 196 -13.78 16.99 -0.26
C VAL A 196 -14.52 16.95 1.08
N ASP A 197 -14.46 15.82 1.78
CA ASP A 197 -15.10 15.55 3.06
C ASP A 197 -14.17 15.71 4.29
N GLY A 198 -12.94 16.15 4.09
CA GLY A 198 -11.99 16.40 5.17
C GLY A 198 -10.55 16.01 4.88
N ILE A 199 -9.75 15.95 5.94
CA ILE A 199 -8.34 15.56 5.89
C ILE A 199 -8.21 14.13 6.41
N SER A 200 -7.50 13.29 5.68
CA SER A 200 -7.14 11.93 6.08
C SER A 200 -5.64 11.77 6.22
N GLU A 201 -5.17 11.19 7.31
CA GLU A 201 -3.79 10.76 7.46
C GLU A 201 -3.57 9.43 6.74
N ILE A 202 -2.61 9.40 5.81
CA ILE A 202 -2.26 8.23 5.02
C ILE A 202 -0.84 7.81 5.35
N ASN A 203 -0.69 6.57 5.83
CA ASN A 203 0.62 5.98 6.05
C ASN A 203 1.15 5.37 4.76
N VAL A 204 2.42 5.64 4.45
CA VAL A 204 3.11 5.14 3.26
C VAL A 204 4.36 4.38 3.65
N GLY A 205 4.66 3.27 2.96
CA GLY A 205 5.83 2.45 3.22
C GLY A 205 7.04 2.79 2.35
N TYR A 206 6.79 3.46 1.23
CA TYR A 206 7.81 3.79 0.25
C TYR A 206 7.75 5.24 -0.18
N ALA A 207 8.89 5.78 -0.61
CA ALA A 207 8.99 7.09 -1.23
C ALA A 207 9.81 6.97 -2.52
N MET A 208 9.51 7.81 -3.51
CA MET A 208 10.28 7.88 -4.74
C MET A 208 10.51 9.35 -5.13
N SER A 209 11.74 9.61 -5.58
CA SER A 209 12.09 10.86 -6.25
C SER A 209 12.19 10.58 -7.74
N PRO A 210 11.15 10.88 -8.53
CA PRO A 210 11.13 10.53 -9.94
C PRO A 210 12.11 11.36 -10.76
N SER A 211 12.68 10.73 -11.77
CA SER A 211 13.32 11.40 -12.89
C SER A 211 12.33 11.64 -14.04
N LEU A 212 11.32 10.76 -14.16
CA LEU A 212 10.30 10.75 -15.20
C LEU A 212 8.93 10.36 -14.63
N ILE A 213 7.90 11.07 -15.08
CA ILE A 213 6.49 10.68 -14.98
C ILE A 213 5.89 10.84 -16.39
N GLU A 214 5.26 9.80 -16.90
CA GLU A 214 4.63 9.82 -18.24
C GLU A 214 3.29 9.08 -18.21
N GLY A 215 2.35 9.49 -19.07
CA GLY A 215 1.08 8.81 -19.26
C GLY A 215 1.27 7.39 -19.81
N TYR A 216 0.41 6.48 -19.37
CA TYR A 216 0.36 5.10 -19.87
C TYR A 216 -0.40 5.03 -21.20
#